data_f977caab0a4dbd39180b50a4000fa052
#
_entry.id   f977caab0a4dbd39180b50a4000fa052
#
_cell.length_a   1.000
_cell.length_b   1.000
_cell.length_c   1.000
_cell.angle_alpha   90.00
_cell.angle_beta   90.00
_cell.angle_gamma   90.00
#
_symmetry.space_group_name_H-M   'P 1'
#
loop_
_entity.id
_entity.type
_entity.pdbx_description
1 polymer ?
#
loop_
_entity_poly.entity_id
_entity_poly.type
_entity_poly.pdbx_seq_one_letter_code
_entity_poly.pdbx_strand_id
1 'polypeptide(L)'
;MSQPRIIKAAAVQISPVLNEAEGTLHKVLDRIDAAARQGVQIIVFPETFVPYYPYFSFIRPPMASGAEHMALYEHAVVVPGPVTEAVAQRARQHGMVVVLGVNERDHGTIYNTQLIFDETGTLRLKRRKITPTFHERMVWGQGDGSGLKVVDTAVGRVGALACWEHYNPLARYALMAQHEEIHCAQFPGSLVGPIFADQMEVTIRHHALESGCFVINSTGWLTDEQIQSITPEPGLQRALRGGCCTAIVSPEGVHLAPPLKEGEGMLVVDLDMRLITKRKRMMDSVGHYARPELLSLRLDDRPTAPVHLLGGAALEGLSPSMATGLGTAASPEASALAPAPLTRVA
;
A
#
# COMPACT_ATOMS: atom_id res chain seq x y z
N MET A 1 -14.92 28.85 16.20
CA MET A 1 -13.93 27.81 15.86
C MET A 1 -14.71 26.69 15.20
N SER A 2 -14.29 26.22 14.01
CA SER A 2 -14.90 25.04 13.38
C SER A 2 -14.73 23.81 14.28
N GLN A 3 -15.69 22.91 14.27
CA GLN A 3 -15.59 21.66 15.01
C GLN A 3 -14.35 20.89 14.55
N PRO A 4 -13.65 20.17 15.46
CA PRO A 4 -12.51 19.35 15.09
C PRO A 4 -12.92 18.25 14.12
N ARG A 5 -12.15 18.08 13.03
CA ARG A 5 -12.33 16.93 12.10
C ARG A 5 -11.71 15.70 12.76
N ILE A 6 -12.54 14.81 13.26
CA ILE A 6 -12.16 13.54 13.84
C ILE A 6 -12.49 12.42 12.86
N ILE A 7 -11.52 11.59 12.52
CA ILE A 7 -11.68 10.45 11.62
C ILE A 7 -11.48 9.16 12.41
N LYS A 8 -12.45 8.27 12.40
CA LYS A 8 -12.34 6.96 13.03
C LYS A 8 -11.66 5.99 12.06
N ALA A 9 -10.49 5.49 12.43
CA ALA A 9 -9.63 4.64 11.61
C ALA A 9 -9.48 3.24 12.17
N ALA A 10 -9.33 2.25 11.29
CA ALA A 10 -9.05 0.87 11.66
C ALA A 10 -7.82 0.31 10.96
N ALA A 11 -6.98 -0.39 11.73
CA ALA A 11 -5.87 -1.22 11.24
C ALA A 11 -6.15 -2.69 11.56
N VAL A 12 -6.03 -3.57 10.58
CA VAL A 12 -6.41 -4.99 10.71
C VAL A 12 -5.17 -5.88 10.80
N GLN A 13 -5.14 -6.78 11.80
CA GLN A 13 -4.25 -7.93 11.85
C GLN A 13 -5.07 -9.20 11.64
N ILE A 14 -4.79 -9.96 10.58
CA ILE A 14 -5.70 -11.02 10.14
C ILE A 14 -4.97 -12.12 9.36
N SER A 15 -5.43 -13.38 9.54
CA SER A 15 -4.96 -14.54 8.76
C SER A 15 -5.75 -14.67 7.45
N PRO A 16 -5.10 -14.97 6.33
CA PRO A 16 -5.79 -15.37 5.11
C PRO A 16 -6.39 -16.78 5.25
N VAL A 17 -7.23 -17.17 4.29
CA VAL A 17 -7.52 -18.58 4.04
C VAL A 17 -6.53 -19.04 2.96
N LEU A 18 -5.56 -19.89 3.35
CA LEU A 18 -4.49 -20.31 2.43
C LEU A 18 -5.07 -21.10 1.25
N ASN A 19 -4.61 -20.77 0.04
CA ASN A 19 -5.03 -21.38 -1.23
C ASN A 19 -6.53 -21.24 -1.54
N GLU A 20 -7.20 -20.23 -0.98
CA GLU A 20 -8.62 -19.98 -1.19
C GLU A 20 -8.90 -18.47 -1.20
N ALA A 21 -8.94 -17.89 -2.41
CA ALA A 21 -9.15 -16.44 -2.57
C ALA A 21 -10.53 -15.99 -2.09
N GLU A 22 -11.57 -16.78 -2.32
CA GLU A 22 -12.94 -16.47 -1.92
C GLU A 22 -13.09 -16.43 -0.40
N GLY A 23 -12.54 -17.41 0.31
CA GLY A 23 -12.55 -17.43 1.79
C GLY A 23 -11.80 -16.24 2.38
N THR A 24 -10.66 -15.86 1.79
CA THR A 24 -9.94 -14.65 2.22
C THR A 24 -10.75 -13.39 1.93
N LEU A 25 -11.42 -13.29 0.76
CA LEU A 25 -12.31 -12.18 0.43
C LEU A 25 -13.46 -12.07 1.44
N HIS A 26 -14.11 -13.18 1.80
CA HIS A 26 -15.18 -13.17 2.81
C HIS A 26 -14.67 -12.58 4.14
N LYS A 27 -13.48 -12.95 4.59
CA LYS A 27 -12.88 -12.35 5.81
C LYS A 27 -12.66 -10.83 5.67
N VAL A 28 -12.29 -10.34 4.47
CA VAL A 28 -12.17 -8.89 4.20
C VAL A 28 -13.53 -8.21 4.36
N LEU A 29 -14.57 -8.75 3.71
CA LEU A 29 -15.91 -8.16 3.73
C LEU A 29 -16.50 -8.16 5.16
N ASP A 30 -16.32 -9.24 5.91
CA ASP A 30 -16.76 -9.35 7.31
C ASP A 30 -16.06 -8.31 8.21
N ARG A 31 -14.76 -8.04 7.96
CA ARG A 31 -14.02 -7.01 8.71
C ARG A 31 -14.48 -5.60 8.35
N ILE A 32 -14.81 -5.32 7.09
CA ILE A 32 -15.42 -4.05 6.69
C ILE A 32 -16.76 -3.85 7.41
N ASP A 33 -17.62 -4.87 7.43
CA ASP A 33 -18.90 -4.80 8.13
C ASP A 33 -18.74 -4.62 9.64
N ALA A 34 -17.77 -5.30 10.26
CA ALA A 34 -17.48 -5.15 11.68
C ALA A 34 -16.93 -3.75 12.02
N ALA A 35 -16.11 -3.16 11.14
CA ALA A 35 -15.62 -1.80 11.27
C ALA A 35 -16.75 -0.77 11.12
N ALA A 36 -17.63 -0.98 10.16
CA ALA A 36 -18.79 -0.10 9.93
C ALA A 36 -19.70 -0.02 11.16
N ARG A 37 -19.95 -1.15 11.85
CA ARG A 37 -20.71 -1.17 13.11
C ARG A 37 -20.08 -0.34 14.22
N GLN A 38 -18.77 -0.06 14.14
CA GLN A 38 -18.04 0.80 15.09
C GLN A 38 -17.88 2.25 14.59
N GLY A 39 -18.48 2.59 13.45
CA GLY A 39 -18.39 3.93 12.86
C GLY A 39 -17.06 4.26 12.23
N VAL A 40 -16.28 3.24 11.84
CA VAL A 40 -14.99 3.41 11.12
C VAL A 40 -15.24 4.05 9.77
N GLN A 41 -14.38 5.00 9.39
CA GLN A 41 -14.44 5.74 8.13
C GLN A 41 -13.29 5.36 7.17
N ILE A 42 -12.20 4.79 7.69
CA ILE A 42 -11.12 4.23 6.90
C ILE A 42 -10.61 2.93 7.53
N ILE A 43 -10.47 1.89 6.72
CA ILE A 43 -9.93 0.59 7.13
C ILE A 43 -8.76 0.18 6.23
N VAL A 44 -7.68 -0.31 6.82
CA VAL A 44 -6.50 -0.78 6.12
C VAL A 44 -6.29 -2.26 6.37
N PHE A 45 -6.07 -3.03 5.30
CA PHE A 45 -5.77 -4.46 5.30
C PHE A 45 -4.29 -4.72 5.01
N PRO A 46 -3.76 -5.91 5.31
CA PRO A 46 -2.35 -6.24 5.09
C PRO A 46 -1.90 -6.23 3.63
N GLU A 47 -0.58 -6.27 3.44
CA GLU A 47 0.09 -6.42 2.15
C GLU A 47 -0.31 -7.72 1.47
N THR A 48 -0.68 -7.64 0.17
CA THR A 48 -1.08 -8.77 -0.69
C THR A 48 -1.99 -9.79 0.00
N PHE A 49 -2.89 -9.29 0.84
CA PHE A 49 -3.74 -10.12 1.68
C PHE A 49 -4.64 -11.06 0.87
N VAL A 50 -5.14 -10.63 -0.30
CA VAL A 50 -5.93 -11.49 -1.18
C VAL A 50 -5.07 -11.94 -2.37
N PRO A 51 -4.93 -13.27 -2.57
CA PRO A 51 -5.45 -14.37 -1.74
C PRO A 51 -4.66 -14.58 -0.44
N TYR A 52 -3.34 -14.37 -0.43
CA TYR A 52 -2.41 -14.47 0.70
C TYR A 52 -1.01 -14.02 0.27
N TYR A 53 -0.16 -13.63 1.23
CA TYR A 53 1.26 -13.33 0.96
C TYR A 53 2.00 -14.62 0.56
N PRO A 54 2.88 -14.60 -0.46
CA PRO A 54 3.57 -15.79 -0.96
C PRO A 54 4.71 -16.25 -0.05
N TYR A 55 4.40 -16.74 1.15
CA TYR A 55 5.39 -17.20 2.14
C TYR A 55 6.34 -18.25 1.59
N PHE A 56 5.92 -19.05 0.59
CA PHE A 56 6.75 -20.04 -0.06
C PHE A 56 8.01 -19.43 -0.69
N SER A 57 7.94 -18.21 -1.20
CA SER A 57 9.07 -17.52 -1.82
C SER A 57 10.20 -17.25 -0.85
N PHE A 58 9.89 -17.13 0.46
CA PHE A 58 10.85 -16.90 1.52
C PHE A 58 11.51 -18.21 2.03
N ILE A 59 10.77 -19.31 1.97
CA ILE A 59 11.21 -20.57 2.61
C ILE A 59 11.64 -21.65 1.64
N ARG A 60 11.30 -21.56 0.35
CA ARG A 60 11.63 -22.56 -0.66
C ARG A 60 12.68 -22.06 -1.65
N PRO A 61 13.57 -22.96 -2.13
CA PRO A 61 14.40 -22.64 -3.27
C PRO A 61 13.55 -22.32 -4.53
N PRO A 62 13.98 -21.37 -5.38
CA PRO A 62 13.20 -20.96 -6.55
C PRO A 62 12.72 -22.11 -7.44
N MET A 63 13.61 -23.11 -7.69
CA MET A 63 13.27 -24.27 -8.53
C MET A 63 12.23 -25.21 -7.90
N ALA A 64 11.99 -25.13 -6.60
CA ALA A 64 11.04 -25.98 -5.89
C ALA A 64 9.69 -25.29 -5.61
N SER A 65 9.50 -24.04 -6.05
CA SER A 65 8.31 -23.23 -5.74
C SER A 65 7.31 -23.12 -6.90
N GLY A 66 7.49 -23.91 -7.98
CA GLY A 66 6.66 -23.80 -9.18
C GLY A 66 5.18 -24.09 -8.95
N ALA A 67 4.87 -25.11 -8.17
CA ALA A 67 3.48 -25.49 -7.88
C ALA A 67 2.75 -24.43 -7.05
N GLU A 68 3.42 -23.88 -6.02
CA GLU A 68 2.87 -22.82 -5.18
C GLU A 68 2.71 -21.51 -5.97
N HIS A 69 3.63 -21.22 -6.90
CA HIS A 69 3.50 -20.06 -7.78
C HIS A 69 2.28 -20.21 -8.69
N MET A 70 2.05 -21.39 -9.28
CA MET A 70 0.88 -21.66 -10.11
C MET A 70 -0.42 -21.53 -9.31
N ALA A 71 -0.47 -22.09 -8.10
CA ALA A 71 -1.64 -21.96 -7.23
C ALA A 71 -1.91 -20.49 -6.87
N LEU A 72 -0.86 -19.71 -6.54
CA LEU A 72 -1.01 -18.27 -6.30
C LEU A 72 -1.54 -17.54 -7.54
N TYR A 73 -1.01 -17.86 -8.74
CA TYR A 73 -1.44 -17.26 -10.00
C TYR A 73 -2.92 -17.52 -10.30
N GLU A 74 -3.39 -18.74 -10.10
CA GLU A 74 -4.78 -19.12 -10.32
C GLU A 74 -5.75 -18.36 -9.42
N HIS A 75 -5.34 -18.10 -8.16
CA HIS A 75 -6.11 -17.37 -7.16
C HIS A 75 -5.86 -15.86 -7.14
N ALA A 76 -4.91 -15.35 -7.92
CA ALA A 76 -4.58 -13.93 -7.96
C ALA A 76 -5.71 -13.09 -8.57
N VAL A 77 -5.79 -11.84 -8.12
CA VAL A 77 -6.90 -10.92 -8.38
C VAL A 77 -6.72 -10.20 -9.71
N VAL A 78 -7.72 -10.31 -10.60
CA VAL A 78 -7.79 -9.44 -11.79
C VAL A 78 -8.41 -8.10 -11.38
N VAL A 79 -7.80 -6.99 -11.81
CA VAL A 79 -8.25 -5.63 -11.47
C VAL A 79 -8.51 -4.81 -12.75
N PRO A 80 -9.77 -4.39 -13.01
CA PRO A 80 -11.00 -4.66 -12.26
C PRO A 80 -11.49 -6.10 -12.39
N GLY A 81 -12.29 -6.56 -11.42
CA GLY A 81 -12.86 -7.90 -11.41
C GLY A 81 -13.68 -8.19 -10.15
N PRO A 82 -14.18 -9.42 -9.97
CA PRO A 82 -15.15 -9.75 -8.92
C PRO A 82 -14.71 -9.36 -7.50
N VAL A 83 -13.44 -9.55 -7.15
CA VAL A 83 -12.90 -9.15 -5.83
C VAL A 83 -13.00 -7.64 -5.65
N THR A 84 -12.57 -6.86 -6.64
CA THR A 84 -12.60 -5.39 -6.56
C THR A 84 -14.02 -4.85 -6.57
N GLU A 85 -14.94 -5.50 -7.29
CA GLU A 85 -16.36 -5.14 -7.32
C GLU A 85 -17.03 -5.38 -5.96
N ALA A 86 -16.76 -6.52 -5.32
CA ALA A 86 -17.30 -6.84 -3.99
C ALA A 86 -16.81 -5.85 -2.93
N VAL A 87 -15.52 -5.50 -2.95
CA VAL A 87 -14.95 -4.51 -2.01
C VAL A 87 -15.49 -3.11 -2.29
N ALA A 88 -15.58 -2.69 -3.56
CA ALA A 88 -16.15 -1.41 -3.98
C ALA A 88 -17.61 -1.26 -3.54
N GLN A 89 -18.39 -2.32 -3.70
CA GLN A 89 -19.79 -2.35 -3.24
C GLN A 89 -19.86 -2.16 -1.71
N ARG A 90 -19.01 -2.86 -0.96
CA ARG A 90 -19.01 -2.79 0.50
C ARG A 90 -18.52 -1.42 1.01
N ALA A 91 -17.49 -0.85 0.37
CA ALA A 91 -17.02 0.52 0.63
C ALA A 91 -18.15 1.53 0.45
N ARG A 92 -18.86 1.48 -0.68
CA ARG A 92 -20.02 2.33 -0.97
C ARG A 92 -21.16 2.14 0.02
N GLN A 93 -21.50 0.90 0.35
CA GLN A 93 -22.59 0.56 1.28
C GLN A 93 -22.40 1.22 2.64
N HIS A 94 -21.14 1.30 3.10
CA HIS A 94 -20.82 1.84 4.42
C HIS A 94 -20.24 3.26 4.41
N GLY A 95 -20.07 3.87 3.21
CA GLY A 95 -19.41 5.17 3.09
C GLY A 95 -17.99 5.18 3.65
N MET A 96 -17.23 4.09 3.43
CA MET A 96 -15.95 3.83 4.07
C MET A 96 -14.82 3.80 3.05
N VAL A 97 -13.72 4.45 3.34
CA VAL A 97 -12.47 4.29 2.58
C VAL A 97 -11.83 2.93 2.93
N VAL A 98 -11.53 2.13 1.90
CA VAL A 98 -10.93 0.80 2.08
C VAL A 98 -9.59 0.73 1.36
N VAL A 99 -8.53 0.34 2.10
CA VAL A 99 -7.19 0.12 1.54
C VAL A 99 -6.86 -1.36 1.63
N LEU A 100 -6.73 -2.02 0.48
CA LEU A 100 -6.57 -3.46 0.35
C LEU A 100 -5.30 -3.82 -0.41
N GLY A 101 -4.50 -4.73 0.14
CA GLY A 101 -3.37 -5.37 -0.55
C GLY A 101 -3.82 -6.63 -1.30
N VAL A 102 -3.44 -6.75 -2.56
CA VAL A 102 -3.77 -7.92 -3.39
C VAL A 102 -2.57 -8.42 -4.18
N ASN A 103 -2.53 -9.74 -4.47
CA ASN A 103 -1.74 -10.24 -5.59
C ASN A 103 -2.54 -9.97 -6.86
N GLU A 104 -2.17 -8.93 -7.62
CA GLU A 104 -2.82 -8.61 -8.89
C GLU A 104 -2.28 -9.53 -9.98
N ARG A 105 -3.19 -10.16 -10.75
CA ARG A 105 -2.83 -10.86 -11.97
C ARG A 105 -3.11 -9.97 -13.17
N ASP A 106 -2.06 -9.69 -13.93
CA ASP A 106 -2.16 -8.98 -15.20
C ASP A 106 -1.47 -9.82 -16.28
N HIS A 107 -2.26 -10.43 -17.15
CA HIS A 107 -1.80 -11.43 -18.12
C HIS A 107 -0.94 -12.52 -17.44
N GLY A 108 0.29 -12.74 -17.86
CA GLY A 108 1.20 -13.75 -17.33
C GLY A 108 1.99 -13.34 -16.09
N THR A 109 1.75 -12.15 -15.53
CA THR A 109 2.53 -11.60 -14.42
C THR A 109 1.66 -11.37 -13.20
N ILE A 110 2.23 -11.66 -12.02
CA ILE A 110 1.63 -11.29 -10.74
C ILE A 110 2.35 -10.03 -10.21
N TYR A 111 1.59 -9.14 -9.58
CA TYR A 111 2.11 -7.92 -8.95
C TYR A 111 1.64 -7.81 -7.51
N ASN A 112 2.49 -7.25 -6.67
CA ASN A 112 2.11 -6.78 -5.34
C ASN A 112 1.41 -5.43 -5.51
N THR A 113 0.10 -5.38 -5.29
CA THR A 113 -0.72 -4.23 -5.61
C THR A 113 -1.52 -3.75 -4.40
N GLN A 114 -1.50 -2.42 -4.18
CA GLN A 114 -2.34 -1.74 -3.22
C GLN A 114 -3.50 -1.07 -3.94
N LEU A 115 -4.71 -1.24 -3.41
CA LEU A 115 -5.96 -0.67 -3.92
C LEU A 115 -6.53 0.29 -2.89
N ILE A 116 -6.89 1.51 -3.29
CA ILE A 116 -7.60 2.47 -2.45
C ILE A 116 -8.98 2.73 -3.05
N PHE A 117 -10.02 2.31 -2.36
CA PHE A 117 -11.41 2.63 -2.67
C PHE A 117 -11.85 3.79 -1.79
N ASP A 118 -12.49 4.80 -2.38
CA ASP A 118 -13.08 5.87 -1.61
C ASP A 118 -14.45 5.48 -1.01
N GLU A 119 -15.06 6.38 -0.27
CA GLU A 119 -16.36 6.21 0.39
C GLU A 119 -17.53 5.99 -0.58
N THR A 120 -17.33 6.29 -1.86
CA THR A 120 -18.33 6.02 -2.92
C THR A 120 -18.13 4.63 -3.56
N GLY A 121 -17.09 3.91 -3.14
CA GLY A 121 -16.66 2.64 -3.74
C GLY A 121 -15.91 2.83 -5.07
N THR A 122 -15.47 4.03 -5.38
CA THR A 122 -14.64 4.27 -6.56
C THR A 122 -13.20 3.86 -6.27
N LEU A 123 -12.59 3.06 -7.14
CA LEU A 123 -11.16 2.73 -7.08
C LEU A 123 -10.35 3.97 -7.46
N ARG A 124 -9.81 4.67 -6.45
CA ARG A 124 -9.05 5.92 -6.61
C ARG A 124 -7.59 5.68 -6.96
N LEU A 125 -7.02 4.58 -6.46
CA LEU A 125 -5.63 4.22 -6.71
C LEU A 125 -5.51 2.71 -6.87
N LYS A 126 -4.87 2.30 -7.95
CA LYS A 126 -4.24 1.00 -8.14
C LYS A 126 -2.75 1.24 -8.29
N ARG A 127 -1.96 0.83 -7.32
CA ARG A 127 -0.50 0.98 -7.37
C ARG A 127 0.19 -0.36 -7.20
N ARG A 128 1.15 -0.64 -8.05
CA ARG A 128 2.04 -1.80 -7.95
C ARG A 128 3.28 -1.40 -7.14
N LYS A 129 3.73 -2.28 -6.24
CA LYS A 129 4.99 -2.11 -5.50
C LYS A 129 6.12 -1.84 -6.49
N ILE A 130 6.87 -0.76 -6.30
CA ILE A 130 7.90 -0.30 -7.25
C ILE A 130 8.96 -1.38 -7.45
N THR A 131 9.45 -1.94 -6.33
CA THR A 131 10.48 -2.98 -6.36
C THR A 131 10.13 -4.07 -5.35
N PRO A 132 9.81 -5.29 -5.80
CA PRO A 132 9.68 -6.44 -4.93
C PRO A 132 10.97 -6.67 -4.15
N THR A 133 10.84 -7.05 -2.87
CA THR A 133 11.97 -7.16 -1.94
C THR A 133 12.61 -8.55 -2.06
N PHE A 134 13.93 -8.63 -2.26
CA PHE A 134 14.74 -9.84 -2.17
C PHE A 134 14.07 -11.07 -2.82
N HIS A 135 13.53 -12.00 -2.02
CA HIS A 135 12.86 -13.23 -2.48
C HIS A 135 11.54 -12.97 -3.24
N GLU A 136 10.86 -11.87 -2.98
CA GLU A 136 9.63 -11.47 -3.68
C GLU A 136 9.82 -11.29 -5.18
N ARG A 137 11.05 -11.00 -5.64
CA ARG A 137 11.42 -10.86 -7.06
C ARG A 137 11.23 -12.14 -7.87
N MET A 138 11.10 -13.27 -7.20
CA MET A 138 10.78 -14.55 -7.84
C MET A 138 9.29 -14.71 -8.14
N VAL A 139 8.44 -13.83 -7.56
CA VAL A 139 6.98 -13.92 -7.65
C VAL A 139 6.41 -12.73 -8.41
N TRP A 140 6.85 -11.51 -8.10
CA TRP A 140 6.20 -10.29 -8.56
C TRP A 140 7.02 -9.50 -9.57
N GLY A 141 6.31 -8.95 -10.55
CA GLY A 141 6.81 -7.90 -11.42
C GLY A 141 6.99 -6.57 -10.68
N GLN A 142 7.74 -5.66 -11.28
CA GLN A 142 7.99 -4.32 -10.75
C GLN A 142 6.84 -3.38 -11.10
N GLY A 143 6.51 -2.47 -10.19
CA GLY A 143 5.68 -1.31 -10.46
C GLY A 143 6.47 -0.16 -11.08
N ASP A 144 5.78 0.95 -11.33
CA ASP A 144 6.35 2.20 -11.84
C ASP A 144 5.99 3.39 -10.94
N GLY A 145 6.44 4.59 -11.33
CA GLY A 145 6.20 5.80 -10.56
C GLY A 145 4.76 6.32 -10.63
N SER A 146 3.92 5.81 -11.55
CA SER A 146 2.54 6.27 -11.72
C SER A 146 1.67 6.00 -10.47
N GLY A 147 2.05 5.00 -9.68
CA GLY A 147 1.40 4.64 -8.43
C GLY A 147 1.86 5.43 -7.20
N LEU A 148 2.92 6.25 -7.28
CA LEU A 148 3.36 7.10 -6.17
C LEU A 148 2.50 8.36 -6.07
N LYS A 149 1.20 8.15 -5.77
CA LYS A 149 0.18 9.20 -5.70
C LYS A 149 -0.53 9.20 -4.37
N VAL A 150 -0.87 10.40 -3.93
CA VAL A 150 -1.80 10.66 -2.83
C VAL A 150 -3.16 10.97 -3.44
N VAL A 151 -4.22 10.37 -2.93
CA VAL A 151 -5.59 10.54 -3.44
C VAL A 151 -6.48 11.23 -2.43
N ASP A 152 -7.37 12.10 -2.95
CA ASP A 152 -8.38 12.76 -2.15
C ASP A 152 -9.55 11.82 -1.86
N THR A 153 -9.97 11.77 -0.60
CA THR A 153 -11.09 10.98 -0.09
C THR A 153 -11.88 11.79 0.94
N ALA A 154 -13.05 11.29 1.39
CA ALA A 154 -13.81 11.93 2.46
C ALA A 154 -13.05 12.03 3.79
N VAL A 155 -12.08 11.13 4.03
CA VAL A 155 -11.26 11.16 5.26
C VAL A 155 -10.02 12.05 5.13
N GLY A 156 -9.74 12.59 3.95
CA GLY A 156 -8.58 13.42 3.65
C GLY A 156 -7.70 12.81 2.57
N ARG A 157 -6.47 13.30 2.48
CA ARG A 157 -5.49 12.85 1.48
C ARG A 157 -4.78 11.60 1.97
N VAL A 158 -4.96 10.50 1.22
CA VAL A 158 -4.48 9.17 1.57
C VAL A 158 -3.37 8.74 0.62
N GLY A 159 -2.21 8.38 1.19
CA GLY A 159 -1.09 7.74 0.50
C GLY A 159 -0.87 6.31 1.00
N ALA A 160 -0.13 5.50 0.25
CA ALA A 160 0.18 4.14 0.64
C ALA A 160 1.53 3.66 0.12
N LEU A 161 2.24 2.86 0.94
CA LEU A 161 3.43 2.09 0.56
C LEU A 161 3.34 0.67 1.12
N ALA A 162 4.04 -0.27 0.46
CA ALA A 162 4.10 -1.67 0.87
C ALA A 162 5.47 -2.03 1.46
N CYS A 163 5.48 -2.52 2.70
CA CYS A 163 6.62 -3.14 3.36
C CYS A 163 7.92 -2.31 3.29
N TRP A 164 9.00 -2.89 2.79
CA TRP A 164 10.30 -2.24 2.71
C TRP A 164 10.41 -1.13 1.65
N GLU A 165 9.37 -0.81 0.90
CA GLU A 165 9.31 0.45 0.17
C GLU A 165 9.50 1.65 1.10
N HIS A 166 9.07 1.51 2.36
CA HIS A 166 9.30 2.52 3.40
C HIS A 166 10.79 2.77 3.70
N TYR A 167 11.69 1.86 3.33
CA TYR A 167 13.13 2.08 3.48
C TYR A 167 13.72 2.93 2.35
N ASN A 168 12.95 3.18 1.28
CA ASN A 168 13.33 4.12 0.23
C ASN A 168 12.89 5.55 0.62
N PRO A 169 13.82 6.43 1.04
CA PRO A 169 13.47 7.79 1.46
C PRO A 169 12.85 8.61 0.34
N LEU A 170 13.20 8.33 -0.93
CA LEU A 170 12.66 9.07 -2.09
C LEU A 170 11.20 8.69 -2.36
N ALA A 171 10.82 7.41 -2.19
CA ALA A 171 9.43 6.98 -2.33
C ALA A 171 8.55 7.61 -1.24
N ARG A 172 9.03 7.67 0.02
CA ARG A 172 8.35 8.37 1.10
C ARG A 172 8.23 9.86 0.81
N TYR A 173 9.32 10.50 0.39
CA TYR A 173 9.32 11.93 0.08
C TYR A 173 8.37 12.28 -1.07
N ALA A 174 8.21 11.40 -2.08
CA ALA A 174 7.27 11.59 -3.17
C ALA A 174 5.81 11.73 -2.68
N LEU A 175 5.41 10.93 -1.67
CA LEU A 175 4.08 11.04 -1.05
C LEU A 175 3.99 12.25 -0.11
N MET A 176 5.02 12.50 0.71
CA MET A 176 5.08 13.67 1.59
C MET A 176 4.91 14.97 0.81
N ALA A 177 5.59 15.10 -0.36
CA ALA A 177 5.52 16.28 -1.21
C ALA A 177 4.13 16.51 -1.82
N GLN A 178 3.28 15.50 -1.84
CA GLN A 178 1.87 15.60 -2.21
C GLN A 178 0.96 15.87 -1.01
N HIS A 179 1.55 16.17 0.16
CA HIS A 179 0.84 16.56 1.39
C HIS A 179 -0.13 15.49 1.89
N GLU A 180 0.28 14.22 1.95
CA GLU A 180 -0.53 13.17 2.57
C GLU A 180 -0.91 13.52 4.02
N GLU A 181 -2.14 13.18 4.41
CA GLU A 181 -2.65 13.37 5.77
C GLU A 181 -2.71 12.04 6.52
N ILE A 182 -2.99 10.96 5.78
CA ILE A 182 -3.06 9.59 6.29
C ILE A 182 -2.23 8.70 5.37
N HIS A 183 -1.23 8.07 5.94
CA HIS A 183 -0.39 7.08 5.26
C HIS A 183 -0.82 5.67 5.62
N CYS A 184 -1.09 4.84 4.62
CA CYS A 184 -1.47 3.44 4.79
C CYS A 184 -0.26 2.55 4.53
N ALA A 185 0.31 2.01 5.60
CA ALA A 185 1.40 1.06 5.55
C ALA A 185 0.86 -0.36 5.59
N GLN A 186 1.33 -1.21 4.68
CA GLN A 186 0.92 -2.61 4.60
C GLN A 186 2.15 -3.50 4.65
N PHE A 187 2.14 -4.49 5.55
CA PHE A 187 3.23 -5.46 5.69
C PHE A 187 2.67 -6.89 5.72
N PRO A 188 3.47 -7.90 5.34
CA PRO A 188 2.99 -9.29 5.33
C PRO A 188 2.76 -9.84 6.74
N GLY A 189 3.51 -9.35 7.75
CA GLY A 189 3.55 -9.97 9.07
C GLY A 189 4.05 -11.42 9.00
N SER A 190 4.09 -12.13 10.13
CA SER A 190 4.46 -13.55 10.21
C SER A 190 5.65 -13.95 9.34
N LEU A 191 6.71 -13.13 9.37
CA LEU A 191 7.90 -13.28 8.54
C LEU A 191 9.13 -12.76 9.31
N VAL A 192 10.30 -13.38 9.10
CA VAL A 192 11.60 -12.99 9.69
C VAL A 192 11.64 -13.02 11.22
N GLY A 193 10.54 -13.32 11.90
CA GLY A 193 10.47 -13.36 13.36
C GLY A 193 10.41 -11.96 14.02
N PRO A 194 10.66 -11.87 15.35
CA PRO A 194 10.43 -10.65 16.13
C PRO A 194 11.18 -9.42 15.64
N ILE A 195 12.39 -9.57 15.07
CA ILE A 195 13.18 -8.46 14.56
C ILE A 195 12.44 -7.65 13.48
N PHE A 196 11.55 -8.32 12.73
CA PHE A 196 10.76 -7.65 11.71
C PHE A 196 9.73 -6.69 12.31
N ALA A 197 9.14 -7.06 13.44
CA ALA A 197 8.23 -6.17 14.18
C ALA A 197 8.95 -4.90 14.66
N ASP A 198 10.17 -5.04 15.20
CA ASP A 198 10.96 -3.90 15.68
C ASP A 198 11.37 -2.96 14.53
N GLN A 199 11.79 -3.52 13.40
CA GLN A 199 12.13 -2.75 12.19
C GLN A 199 10.90 -2.02 11.63
N MET A 200 9.75 -2.69 11.62
CA MET A 200 8.48 -2.12 11.20
C MET A 200 8.06 -0.96 12.12
N GLU A 201 8.18 -1.14 13.43
CA GLU A 201 7.85 -0.12 14.43
C GLU A 201 8.68 1.15 14.25
N VAL A 202 10.00 1.02 14.06
CA VAL A 202 10.88 2.15 13.75
C VAL A 202 10.42 2.86 12.48
N THR A 203 10.11 2.10 11.44
CA THR A 203 9.76 2.62 10.12
C THR A 203 8.47 3.42 10.14
N ILE A 204 7.39 2.89 10.70
CA ILE A 204 6.08 3.55 10.71
C ILE A 204 6.06 4.79 11.60
N ARG A 205 6.76 4.76 12.74
CA ARG A 205 6.90 5.90 13.64
C ARG A 205 7.76 6.99 13.02
N HIS A 206 8.85 6.62 12.36
CA HIS A 206 9.71 7.58 11.66
C HIS A 206 8.96 8.26 10.51
N HIS A 207 8.20 7.49 9.70
CA HIS A 207 7.41 8.07 8.61
C HIS A 207 6.38 9.08 9.14
N ALA A 208 5.63 8.74 10.19
CA ALA A 208 4.67 9.64 10.82
C ALA A 208 5.32 10.95 11.31
N LEU A 209 6.47 10.82 11.98
CA LEU A 209 7.21 11.96 12.54
C LEU A 209 7.79 12.88 11.45
N GLU A 210 8.38 12.29 10.39
CA GLU A 210 9.03 12.99 9.29
C GLU A 210 8.03 13.72 8.39
N SER A 211 6.92 13.05 8.06
CA SER A 211 5.86 13.58 7.18
C SER A 211 4.86 14.49 7.91
N GLY A 212 4.74 14.35 9.23
CA GLY A 212 3.72 15.02 10.02
C GLY A 212 2.31 14.52 9.70
N CYS A 213 2.14 13.26 9.27
CA CYS A 213 0.86 12.61 8.97
C CYS A 213 0.54 11.49 9.96
N PHE A 214 -0.69 10.98 9.94
CA PHE A 214 -1.03 9.72 10.61
C PHE A 214 -0.53 8.54 9.79
N VAL A 215 -0.09 7.47 10.47
CA VAL A 215 0.22 6.19 9.82
C VAL A 215 -0.69 5.11 10.35
N ILE A 216 -1.39 4.40 9.45
CA ILE A 216 -2.20 3.23 9.73
C ILE A 216 -1.44 2.02 9.17
N ASN A 217 -0.89 1.19 10.03
CA ASN A 217 -0.13 0.00 9.65
C ASN A 217 -0.90 -1.27 9.90
N SER A 218 -1.08 -2.11 8.88
CA SER A 218 -1.75 -3.41 8.95
C SER A 218 -0.81 -4.54 8.58
N THR A 219 -0.92 -5.65 9.32
CA THR A 219 -0.07 -6.85 9.10
C THR A 219 -0.91 -8.10 8.95
N GLY A 220 -0.44 -9.02 8.09
CA GLY A 220 -0.94 -10.39 8.07
C GLY A 220 -0.56 -11.14 9.35
N TRP A 221 -1.28 -12.21 9.62
CA TRP A 221 -1.01 -13.15 10.69
C TRP A 221 -1.11 -14.58 10.16
N LEU A 222 -0.27 -15.48 10.64
CA LEU A 222 -0.40 -16.92 10.41
C LEU A 222 -0.68 -17.63 11.72
N THR A 223 -1.67 -18.51 11.73
CA THR A 223 -1.90 -19.41 12.85
C THR A 223 -0.82 -20.50 12.89
N ASP A 224 -0.67 -21.17 14.02
CA ASP A 224 0.29 -22.29 14.13
C ASP A 224 -0.03 -23.42 13.16
N GLU A 225 -1.31 -23.71 12.90
CA GLU A 225 -1.76 -24.71 11.92
C GLU A 225 -1.36 -24.30 10.50
N GLN A 226 -1.50 -23.03 10.15
CA GLN A 226 -1.07 -22.51 8.85
C GLN A 226 0.44 -22.59 8.69
N ILE A 227 1.21 -22.21 9.70
CA ILE A 227 2.68 -22.31 9.69
C ILE A 227 3.12 -23.76 9.51
N GLN A 228 2.48 -24.71 10.21
CA GLN A 228 2.76 -26.14 10.07
C GLN A 228 2.41 -26.66 8.67
N SER A 229 1.33 -26.17 8.05
CA SER A 229 0.96 -26.54 6.69
C SER A 229 1.89 -26.01 5.63
N ILE A 230 2.48 -24.81 5.86
CA ILE A 230 3.45 -24.19 4.93
C ILE A 230 4.80 -24.92 4.95
N THR A 231 5.28 -25.31 6.13
CA THR A 231 6.56 -26.01 6.25
C THR A 231 6.62 -26.92 7.48
N PRO A 232 7.15 -28.17 7.35
CA PRO A 232 7.39 -29.05 8.48
C PRO A 232 8.66 -28.69 9.27
N GLU A 233 9.55 -27.83 8.73
CA GLU A 233 10.85 -27.55 9.32
C GLU A 233 10.77 -26.59 10.52
N PRO A 234 11.19 -26.99 11.74
CA PRO A 234 11.06 -26.14 12.93
C PRO A 234 11.82 -24.80 12.83
N GLY A 235 12.95 -24.78 12.09
CA GLY A 235 13.72 -23.56 11.85
C GLY A 235 12.94 -22.53 11.05
N LEU A 236 12.33 -22.97 9.95
CA LEU A 236 11.49 -22.13 9.08
C LEU A 236 10.18 -21.75 9.76
N GLN A 237 9.56 -22.64 10.54
CA GLN A 237 8.39 -22.30 11.35
C GLN A 237 8.68 -21.16 12.33
N ARG A 238 9.85 -21.15 12.98
CA ARG A 238 10.26 -20.03 13.86
C ARG A 238 10.40 -18.71 13.08
N ALA A 239 10.88 -18.75 11.84
CA ALA A 239 10.99 -17.57 10.99
C ALA A 239 9.63 -17.02 10.55
N LEU A 240 8.58 -17.86 10.53
CA LEU A 240 7.20 -17.47 10.21
C LEU A 240 6.39 -17.06 11.46
N ARG A 241 6.93 -17.22 12.66
CA ARG A 241 6.28 -16.77 13.90
C ARG A 241 6.71 -15.36 14.27
N GLY A 242 5.76 -14.56 14.74
CA GLY A 242 6.01 -13.15 15.10
C GLY A 242 6.18 -12.24 13.90
N GLY A 243 6.88 -11.13 14.05
CA GLY A 243 7.10 -10.16 12.97
C GLY A 243 5.86 -9.34 12.62
N CYS A 244 4.86 -9.28 13.50
CA CYS A 244 3.67 -8.44 13.34
C CYS A 244 3.75 -7.19 14.22
N CYS A 245 3.28 -6.07 13.68
CA CYS A 245 3.17 -4.81 14.42
C CYS A 245 2.04 -3.98 13.81
N THR A 246 0.80 -4.46 13.93
CA THR A 246 -0.35 -3.65 13.50
C THR A 246 -0.54 -2.50 14.46
N ALA A 247 -0.52 -1.27 13.94
CA ALA A 247 -0.46 -0.06 14.76
C ALA A 247 -1.08 1.14 14.06
N ILE A 248 -1.50 2.13 14.86
CA ILE A 248 -1.89 3.45 14.37
C ILE A 248 -1.05 4.49 15.10
N VAL A 249 -0.34 5.32 14.33
CA VAL A 249 0.67 6.27 14.82
C VAL A 249 0.23 7.69 14.52
N SER A 250 0.36 8.57 15.51
CA SER A 250 0.07 10.00 15.38
C SER A 250 1.18 10.75 14.61
N PRO A 251 0.92 11.97 14.12
CA PRO A 251 1.94 12.81 13.48
C PRO A 251 3.16 13.13 14.38
N GLU A 252 3.06 12.86 15.69
CA GLU A 252 4.16 13.02 16.65
C GLU A 252 5.00 11.73 16.80
N GLY A 253 4.75 10.69 15.98
CA GLY A 253 5.46 9.41 16.03
C GLY A 253 5.08 8.54 17.25
N VAL A 254 3.91 8.78 17.86
CA VAL A 254 3.42 8.08 19.05
C VAL A 254 2.27 7.17 18.69
N HIS A 255 2.28 5.94 19.20
CA HIS A 255 1.15 5.02 19.05
C HIS A 255 -0.11 5.57 19.71
N LEU A 256 -1.24 5.52 19.02
CA LEU A 256 -2.55 5.93 19.53
C LEU A 256 -3.25 4.83 20.35
N ALA A 257 -2.81 3.58 20.18
CA ALA A 257 -3.19 2.43 20.98
C ALA A 257 -2.00 1.46 21.03
N PRO A 258 -1.94 0.53 22.01
CA PRO A 258 -0.94 -0.52 22.02
C PRO A 258 -0.95 -1.31 20.70
N PRO A 259 0.20 -1.52 20.03
CA PRO A 259 0.27 -2.32 18.80
C PRO A 259 -0.18 -3.76 19.00
N LEU A 260 -0.86 -4.33 18.01
CA LEU A 260 -1.12 -5.77 17.95
C LEU A 260 0.15 -6.45 17.40
N LYS A 261 0.69 -7.39 18.18
CA LYS A 261 1.89 -8.17 17.81
C LYS A 261 1.58 -9.66 17.67
N GLU A 262 0.43 -10.12 18.16
CA GLU A 262 0.01 -11.52 18.15
C GLU A 262 -1.50 -11.66 17.90
N GLY A 263 -1.89 -12.76 17.28
CA GLY A 263 -3.30 -13.10 17.04
C GLY A 263 -3.97 -12.26 15.96
N GLU A 264 -5.25 -12.55 15.72
CA GLU A 264 -6.10 -11.72 14.87
C GLU A 264 -6.75 -10.61 15.68
N GLY A 265 -6.90 -9.44 15.08
CA GLY A 265 -7.55 -8.31 15.73
C GLY A 265 -7.76 -7.12 14.80
N MET A 266 -8.37 -6.08 15.34
CA MET A 266 -8.57 -4.80 14.68
C MET A 266 -8.39 -3.68 15.70
N LEU A 267 -7.43 -2.79 15.48
CA LEU A 267 -7.31 -1.56 16.24
C LEU A 267 -8.26 -0.52 15.67
N VAL A 268 -9.07 0.11 16.52
CA VAL A 268 -9.96 1.21 16.13
C VAL A 268 -9.65 2.40 17.01
N VAL A 269 -9.28 3.54 16.38
CA VAL A 269 -8.95 4.77 17.10
C VAL A 269 -9.49 6.00 16.36
N ASP A 270 -9.64 7.10 17.09
CA ASP A 270 -10.01 8.41 16.55
C ASP A 270 -8.75 9.22 16.19
N LEU A 271 -8.69 9.71 14.97
CA LEU A 271 -7.63 10.60 14.47
C LEU A 271 -8.10 12.04 14.57
N ASP A 272 -7.53 12.82 15.48
CA ASP A 272 -7.74 14.27 15.52
C ASP A 272 -6.87 14.97 14.47
N MET A 273 -7.46 15.32 13.33
CA MET A 273 -6.73 15.88 12.19
C MET A 273 -6.02 17.21 12.49
N ARG A 274 -6.33 17.87 13.61
CA ARG A 274 -5.60 19.07 14.05
C ARG A 274 -4.15 18.76 14.46
N LEU A 275 -3.85 17.51 14.83
CA LEU A 275 -2.49 17.10 15.18
C LEU A 275 -1.52 17.26 14.01
N ILE A 276 -1.98 17.13 12.77
CA ILE A 276 -1.19 17.38 11.55
C ILE A 276 -0.71 18.85 11.54
N THR A 277 -1.65 19.78 11.68
CA THR A 277 -1.31 21.22 11.71
C THR A 277 -0.43 21.56 12.90
N LYS A 278 -0.72 20.99 14.09
CA LYS A 278 0.08 21.17 15.30
C LYS A 278 1.53 20.75 15.05
N ARG A 279 1.75 19.58 14.44
CA ARG A 279 3.08 19.03 14.14
C ARG A 279 3.79 19.87 13.08
N LYS A 280 3.14 20.11 11.95
CA LYS A 280 3.71 20.82 10.81
C LYS A 280 4.02 22.29 11.12
N ARG A 281 3.33 22.92 12.07
CA ARG A 281 3.69 24.27 12.53
C ARG A 281 5.13 24.37 13.04
N MET A 282 5.63 23.30 13.67
CA MET A 282 6.98 23.25 14.20
C MET A 282 8.01 22.81 13.17
N MET A 283 7.63 21.80 12.36
CA MET A 283 8.51 21.19 11.37
C MET A 283 7.67 20.57 10.25
N ASP A 284 7.68 21.19 9.09
CA ASP A 284 7.07 20.68 7.86
C ASP A 284 8.16 20.43 6.82
N SER A 285 8.51 19.15 6.65
CA SER A 285 9.62 18.70 5.78
C SER A 285 9.45 19.13 4.32
N VAL A 286 8.22 19.32 3.86
CA VAL A 286 7.88 19.71 2.48
C VAL A 286 7.33 21.14 2.37
N GLY A 287 7.20 21.82 3.51
CA GLY A 287 6.80 23.21 3.63
C GLY A 287 7.98 24.12 4.00
N HIS A 288 7.92 24.75 5.17
CA HIS A 288 8.90 25.78 5.59
C HIS A 288 10.31 25.23 5.92
N TYR A 289 10.50 23.90 6.00
CA TYR A 289 11.83 23.28 6.09
C TYR A 289 12.36 22.83 4.71
N ALA A 290 11.53 22.84 3.66
CA ALA A 290 12.00 22.48 2.33
C ALA A 290 12.93 23.56 1.75
N ARG A 291 13.98 23.12 1.08
CA ARG A 291 14.94 23.95 0.34
C ARG A 291 15.05 23.42 -1.08
N PRO A 292 13.98 23.59 -1.92
CA PRO A 292 13.90 22.99 -3.26
C PRO A 292 14.98 23.50 -4.21
N GLU A 293 15.56 24.67 -3.94
CA GLU A 293 16.73 25.21 -4.65
C GLU A 293 18.03 24.46 -4.35
N LEU A 294 18.08 23.67 -3.25
CA LEU A 294 19.24 22.85 -2.87
C LEU A 294 18.96 21.36 -3.06
N LEU A 295 17.74 20.91 -2.68
CA LEU A 295 17.36 19.50 -2.66
C LEU A 295 15.97 19.36 -3.27
N SER A 296 15.89 18.68 -4.40
CA SER A 296 14.60 18.39 -5.07
C SER A 296 14.56 16.96 -5.55
N LEU A 297 13.36 16.35 -5.48
CA LEU A 297 13.08 15.04 -6.03
C LEU A 297 12.58 15.19 -7.47
N ARG A 298 13.13 14.37 -8.37
CA ARG A 298 12.58 14.17 -9.71
C ARG A 298 11.85 12.83 -9.74
N LEU A 299 10.57 12.86 -10.07
CA LEU A 299 9.72 11.67 -10.18
C LEU A 299 9.22 11.56 -11.62
N ASP A 300 9.42 10.39 -12.24
CA ASP A 300 8.70 10.02 -13.46
C ASP A 300 7.41 9.30 -13.05
N ASP A 301 6.29 9.98 -13.14
CA ASP A 301 4.96 9.49 -12.74
C ASP A 301 4.16 8.93 -13.93
N ARG A 302 4.81 8.77 -15.09
CA ARG A 302 4.19 8.15 -16.27
C ARG A 302 4.09 6.65 -16.11
N PRO A 303 2.97 6.02 -16.54
CA PRO A 303 2.89 4.58 -16.64
C PRO A 303 3.96 4.03 -17.57
N THR A 304 4.64 2.96 -17.13
CA THR A 304 5.63 2.27 -17.97
C THR A 304 4.92 1.31 -18.92
N ALA A 305 5.13 1.49 -20.22
CA ALA A 305 4.65 0.58 -21.26
C ALA A 305 5.82 -0.18 -21.87
N PRO A 306 5.68 -1.49 -22.16
CA PRO A 306 6.73 -2.28 -22.81
C PRO A 306 6.98 -1.85 -24.26
N VAL A 307 6.03 -1.12 -24.87
CA VAL A 307 6.13 -0.63 -26.24
C VAL A 307 5.68 0.83 -26.32
N HIS A 308 6.51 1.67 -26.89
CA HIS A 308 6.18 3.03 -27.27
C HIS A 308 6.16 3.14 -28.79
N LEU A 309 4.99 3.42 -29.37
CA LEU A 309 4.86 3.58 -30.83
C LEU A 309 5.31 4.98 -31.24
N LEU A 310 6.42 5.08 -31.96
CA LEU A 310 6.97 6.35 -32.42
C LEU A 310 6.27 6.89 -33.70
N GLY A 311 5.34 6.14 -34.29
CA GLY A 311 4.70 6.46 -35.57
C GLY A 311 3.20 6.77 -35.54
N GLY A 312 2.58 7.02 -34.39
CA GLY A 312 1.21 7.55 -34.30
C GLY A 312 0.06 6.61 -34.69
N ALA A 313 0.29 5.33 -34.95
CA ALA A 313 -0.76 4.33 -35.13
C ALA A 313 -1.00 3.57 -33.81
N ALA A 314 -2.22 3.66 -33.25
CA ALA A 314 -2.62 2.77 -32.17
C ALA A 314 -2.64 1.32 -32.68
N LEU A 315 -1.93 0.40 -32.01
CA LEU A 315 -2.15 -1.03 -32.24
C LEU A 315 -3.52 -1.39 -31.64
N GLU A 316 -4.49 -1.61 -32.52
CA GLU A 316 -5.76 -2.23 -32.13
C GLU A 316 -5.44 -3.62 -31.54
N GLY A 317 -5.68 -3.80 -30.24
CA GLY A 317 -5.46 -5.08 -29.55
C GLY A 317 -4.65 -5.03 -28.26
N LEU A 318 -3.99 -3.92 -27.94
CA LEU A 318 -3.43 -3.75 -26.59
C LEU A 318 -4.56 -3.31 -25.67
N SER A 319 -4.91 -4.20 -24.77
CA SER A 319 -6.05 -4.10 -23.85
C SER A 319 -6.18 -2.74 -23.16
N PRO A 320 -7.40 -2.14 -23.09
CA PRO A 320 -7.64 -0.83 -22.47
C PRO A 320 -7.67 -0.85 -20.94
N SER A 321 -6.87 -1.66 -20.28
CA SER A 321 -6.85 -1.66 -18.81
C SER A 321 -6.24 -0.39 -18.20
N MET A 322 -5.80 0.56 -19.04
CA MET A 322 -5.20 1.84 -18.60
C MET A 322 -5.97 3.09 -19.00
N ALA A 323 -7.15 2.99 -19.61
CA ALA A 323 -7.83 4.14 -20.20
C ALA A 323 -9.19 4.50 -19.59
N THR A 324 -9.40 4.32 -18.29
CA THR A 324 -10.61 4.86 -17.64
C THR A 324 -10.26 5.61 -16.37
N GLY A 325 -10.10 6.93 -16.49
CA GLY A 325 -10.00 7.78 -15.31
C GLY A 325 -9.32 9.13 -15.47
N LEU A 326 -9.33 9.77 -16.64
CA LEU A 326 -8.94 11.17 -16.72
C LEU A 326 -9.85 11.90 -17.72
N GLY A 327 -10.67 12.80 -17.16
CA GLY A 327 -11.43 13.77 -17.93
C GLY A 327 -10.45 14.66 -18.71
N THR A 328 -10.86 14.99 -19.94
CA THR A 328 -10.17 15.86 -20.87
C THR A 328 -9.96 17.26 -20.27
N ALA A 329 -8.72 17.58 -19.92
CA ALA A 329 -8.28 18.96 -19.77
C ALA A 329 -7.37 19.29 -20.97
N ALA A 330 -7.71 20.35 -21.67
CA ALA A 330 -7.05 20.83 -22.86
C ALA A 330 -5.56 21.17 -22.61
N SER A 331 -4.71 20.81 -23.55
CA SER A 331 -3.29 21.13 -23.58
C SER A 331 -3.07 22.64 -23.77
N PRO A 332 -2.15 23.27 -23.04
CA PRO A 332 -1.50 24.49 -23.52
C PRO A 332 -0.24 24.12 -24.33
N GLU A 333 -0.05 24.87 -25.38
CA GLU A 333 1.01 24.76 -26.38
C GLU A 333 2.42 24.69 -25.79
N ALA A 334 3.22 23.77 -26.34
CA ALA A 334 4.63 23.63 -26.03
C ALA A 334 5.43 24.77 -26.66
N SER A 335 5.93 25.69 -25.85
CA SER A 335 7.00 26.63 -26.24
C SER A 335 8.34 25.92 -26.12
N ALA A 336 9.00 25.76 -27.25
CA ALA A 336 10.33 25.18 -27.37
C ALA A 336 11.37 26.11 -26.73
N LEU A 337 12.02 25.67 -25.66
CA LEU A 337 13.26 26.25 -25.13
C LEU A 337 14.45 25.37 -25.55
N ALA A 338 15.32 25.92 -26.37
CA ALA A 338 16.58 25.32 -26.77
C ALA A 338 17.55 25.18 -25.58
N PRO A 339 18.39 24.15 -25.54
CA PRO A 339 19.34 23.96 -24.45
C PRO A 339 20.50 24.96 -24.53
N ALA A 340 20.84 25.58 -23.40
CA ALA A 340 22.01 26.45 -23.29
C ALA A 340 23.31 25.61 -23.26
N PRO A 341 24.43 26.12 -23.78
CA PRO A 341 25.69 25.39 -23.84
C PRO A 341 26.39 25.31 -22.48
N LEU A 342 26.96 24.13 -22.22
CA LEU A 342 27.79 23.85 -21.03
C LEU A 342 29.12 24.64 -21.13
N THR A 343 29.33 25.58 -20.22
CA THR A 343 30.65 26.18 -19.99
C THR A 343 31.49 25.28 -19.08
N ARG A 344 32.62 24.81 -19.53
CA ARG A 344 33.67 24.21 -18.70
C ARG A 344 34.32 25.30 -17.84
N VAL A 345 34.38 25.07 -16.55
CA VAL A 345 35.25 25.85 -15.65
C VAL A 345 36.51 25.02 -15.43
N ALA A 346 37.63 25.66 -15.61
CA ALA A 346 38.97 25.14 -15.40
C ALA A 346 39.30 24.94 -13.93
#